data_a414a0a917312b08fbf710005924fae6
#
_entry.id   a414a0a917312b08fbf710005924fae6
#
_cell.length_a   1.000
_cell.length_b   1.000
_cell.length_c   1.000
_cell.angle_alpha   90.00
_cell.angle_beta   90.00
_cell.angle_gamma   90.00
#
_symmetry.space_group_name_H-M   'P 1'
#
loop_
_entity.id
_entity.type
_entity.pdbx_description
1 polymer ?
#
loop_
_entity_poly.entity_id
_entity_poly.type
_entity_poly.pdbx_seq_one_letter_code
_entity_poly.pdbx_strand_id
1 'polypeptide(L)'
;FLNENSAVRAKLFFDFGNDRQAHTVIEDGTVLNPDKTVVDYKTVTKNELKLSVGYEMRRGYRRLQGFYGVEAGIGINKSDELYKYGNVMTVANATPSTWDFTTNAATNPASRTLEKRGGFGYEVGVGGFVGLEYFFAPKMSIGGELGVSISGANNPIGKQKYQLVEGGAVKEHENRVGQAGNANFHFKTNVGGSLFLMFHF
;
A
#
# COMPACT_ATOMS: atom_id res chain seq x y z
N PHE A 1 11.32 26.67 14.00
CA PHE A 1 12.14 27.57 13.17
C PHE A 1 13.59 27.58 13.69
N LEU A 2 14.55 27.66 12.79
CA LEU A 2 15.98 27.86 13.15
C LEU A 2 16.29 29.36 13.32
N ASN A 3 15.66 30.17 12.48
CA ASN A 3 15.69 31.64 12.54
C ASN A 3 14.46 32.20 11.79
N GLU A 4 14.36 33.53 11.64
CA GLU A 4 13.24 34.19 10.96
C GLU A 4 13.03 33.76 9.49
N ASN A 5 14.09 33.27 8.84
CA ASN A 5 14.10 32.96 7.42
C ASN A 5 14.27 31.47 7.11
N SER A 6 14.40 30.61 8.12
CA SER A 6 14.61 29.18 7.88
C SER A 6 14.01 28.28 8.96
N ALA A 7 13.57 27.12 8.53
CA ALA A 7 13.00 26.09 9.39
C ALA A 7 13.49 24.69 9.01
N VAL A 8 13.52 23.81 9.99
CA VAL A 8 13.56 22.37 9.75
C VAL A 8 12.13 21.85 9.81
N ARG A 9 11.77 21.04 8.86
CA ARG A 9 10.47 20.35 8.84
C ARG A 9 10.66 18.85 8.92
N ALA A 10 9.76 18.18 9.61
CA ALA A 10 9.68 16.73 9.63
C ALA A 10 8.24 16.33 9.26
N LYS A 11 8.12 15.31 8.43
CA LYS A 11 6.83 14.73 8.07
C LYS A 11 6.85 13.25 8.43
N LEU A 12 5.82 12.80 9.12
CA LEU A 12 5.55 11.40 9.37
C LEU A 12 4.27 11.03 8.61
N PHE A 13 4.37 10.03 7.77
CA PHE A 13 3.24 9.45 7.07
C PHE A 13 3.09 8.00 7.49
N PHE A 14 1.87 7.58 7.78
CA PHE A 14 1.54 6.18 8.00
C PHE A 14 0.20 5.88 7.32
N ASP A 15 0.14 4.71 6.71
CA ASP A 15 -1.06 4.14 6.11
C ASP A 15 -1.18 2.68 6.54
N PHE A 16 -2.28 2.34 7.21
CA PHE A 16 -2.61 1.00 7.65
C PHE A 16 -3.99 0.64 7.10
N GLY A 17 -3.99 -0.12 6.03
CA GLY A 17 -5.21 -0.53 5.33
C GLY A 17 -5.50 -2.02 5.49
N ASN A 18 -6.77 -2.36 5.61
CA ASN A 18 -7.27 -3.73 5.56
C ASN A 18 -8.53 -3.77 4.70
N ASP A 19 -8.38 -4.27 3.46
CA ASP A 19 -9.46 -4.39 2.49
C ASP A 19 -9.93 -5.84 2.39
N ARG A 20 -11.22 -6.09 2.55
CA ARG A 20 -11.83 -7.41 2.40
C ARG A 20 -12.79 -7.43 1.23
N GLN A 21 -12.53 -8.34 0.30
CA GLN A 21 -13.42 -8.67 -0.82
C GLN A 21 -14.12 -10.00 -0.53
N ALA A 22 -15.40 -10.11 -0.92
CA ALA A 22 -16.19 -11.32 -0.74
C ALA A 22 -16.94 -11.62 -2.04
N HIS A 23 -16.88 -12.86 -2.48
CA HIS A 23 -17.61 -13.33 -3.66
C HIS A 23 -18.24 -14.68 -3.39
N THR A 24 -19.45 -14.89 -3.94
CA THR A 24 -20.18 -16.15 -3.85
C THR A 24 -19.78 -17.07 -4.98
N VAL A 25 -19.62 -18.35 -4.66
CA VAL A 25 -19.48 -19.45 -5.61
C VAL A 25 -20.48 -20.55 -5.29
N ILE A 26 -20.80 -21.42 -6.25
CA ILE A 26 -21.69 -22.56 -6.01
C ILE A 26 -21.04 -23.50 -5.00
N GLU A 27 -21.83 -23.99 -4.04
CA GLU A 27 -21.35 -25.01 -3.09
C GLU A 27 -21.11 -26.34 -3.81
N ASP A 28 -19.93 -26.90 -3.65
CA ASP A 28 -19.61 -28.21 -4.20
C ASP A 28 -20.30 -29.31 -3.39
N GLY A 29 -21.07 -30.17 -4.03
CA GLY A 29 -21.80 -31.26 -3.40
C GLY A 29 -21.96 -32.44 -4.33
N THR A 30 -22.53 -33.54 -3.82
CA THR A 30 -22.86 -34.73 -4.61
C THR A 30 -23.90 -34.47 -5.71
N VAL A 31 -24.75 -33.44 -5.51
CA VAL A 31 -25.69 -32.91 -6.50
C VAL A 31 -25.46 -31.41 -6.55
N LEU A 32 -25.08 -30.89 -7.71
CA LEU A 32 -24.95 -29.44 -7.93
C LEU A 32 -26.31 -28.77 -7.79
N ASN A 33 -26.45 -27.91 -6.81
CA ASN A 33 -27.60 -27.08 -6.63
C ASN A 33 -27.18 -25.59 -6.78
N PRO A 34 -27.58 -24.93 -7.88
CA PRO A 34 -27.17 -23.53 -8.12
C PRO A 34 -27.73 -22.54 -7.09
N ASP A 35 -28.73 -22.93 -6.30
CA ASP A 35 -29.28 -22.09 -5.22
C ASP A 35 -28.42 -22.16 -3.94
N LYS A 36 -27.53 -23.15 -3.83
CA LYS A 36 -26.62 -23.28 -2.71
C LYS A 36 -25.27 -22.65 -3.04
N THR A 37 -24.91 -21.64 -2.29
CA THR A 37 -23.67 -20.90 -2.47
C THR A 37 -22.87 -20.80 -1.19
N VAL A 38 -21.57 -20.73 -1.34
CA VAL A 38 -20.61 -20.41 -0.27
C VAL A 38 -19.84 -19.14 -0.63
N VAL A 39 -19.15 -18.56 0.33
CA VAL A 39 -18.48 -17.28 0.14
C VAL A 39 -16.97 -17.45 0.26
N ASP A 40 -16.28 -16.98 -0.76
CA ASP A 40 -14.84 -16.85 -0.78
C ASP A 40 -14.43 -15.42 -0.40
N TYR A 41 -13.34 -15.30 0.34
CA TYR A 41 -12.82 -14.03 0.82
C TYR A 41 -11.38 -13.84 0.44
N LYS A 42 -11.05 -12.63 0.03
CA LYS A 42 -9.68 -12.12 -0.07
C LYS A 42 -9.54 -10.93 0.87
N THR A 43 -8.58 -10.98 1.77
CA THR A 43 -8.21 -9.87 2.65
C THR A 43 -6.83 -9.37 2.26
N VAL A 44 -6.71 -8.09 1.98
CA VAL A 44 -5.44 -7.42 1.66
C VAL A 44 -5.10 -6.48 2.81
N THR A 45 -3.98 -6.72 3.46
CA THR A 45 -3.45 -5.85 4.52
C THR A 45 -2.25 -5.08 3.97
N LYS A 46 -2.31 -3.75 4.03
CA LYS A 46 -1.22 -2.86 3.60
C LYS A 46 -0.76 -2.05 4.79
N ASN A 47 0.54 -1.98 4.96
CA ASN A 47 1.19 -1.16 5.99
C ASN A 47 2.28 -0.34 5.32
N GLU A 48 2.25 0.97 5.53
CA GLU A 48 3.25 1.90 5.03
C GLU A 48 3.60 2.91 6.12
N LEU A 49 4.90 3.13 6.30
CA LEU A 49 5.44 4.15 7.19
C LEU A 49 6.53 4.91 6.45
N LYS A 50 6.42 6.24 6.41
CA LYS A 50 7.43 7.12 5.82
C LYS A 50 7.80 8.23 6.79
N LEU A 51 9.08 8.53 6.85
CA LEU A 51 9.64 9.66 7.57
C LEU A 51 10.45 10.51 6.60
N SER A 52 10.19 11.81 6.59
CA SER A 52 11.02 12.75 5.84
C SER A 52 11.45 13.91 6.70
N VAL A 53 12.64 14.46 6.41
CA VAL A 53 13.19 15.64 7.03
C VAL A 53 13.59 16.60 5.93
N GLY A 54 13.30 17.87 6.10
CA GLY A 54 13.55 18.91 5.11
C GLY A 54 14.11 20.17 5.73
N TYR A 55 14.79 20.94 4.89
CA TYR A 55 15.21 22.30 5.19
C TYR A 55 14.43 23.27 4.33
N GLU A 56 13.80 24.24 4.99
CA GLU A 56 12.91 25.21 4.40
C GLU A 56 13.48 26.62 4.57
N MET A 57 13.49 27.39 3.48
CA MET A 57 13.80 28.80 3.45
C MET A 57 12.52 29.59 3.24
N ARG A 58 12.37 30.67 4.01
CA ARG A 58 11.19 31.53 4.00
C ARG A 58 11.55 32.95 3.62
N ARG A 59 10.72 33.54 2.78
CA ARG A 59 10.75 34.98 2.47
C ARG A 59 9.33 35.51 2.42
N GLY A 60 9.07 36.54 3.18
CA GLY A 60 7.74 37.10 3.26
C GLY A 60 7.71 38.63 3.35
N TYR A 61 6.55 39.17 3.05
CA TYR A 61 6.22 40.56 3.26
C TYR A 61 4.84 40.64 3.91
N ARG A 62 4.80 41.25 5.10
CA ARG A 62 3.57 41.38 5.90
C ARG A 62 2.93 40.01 6.22
N ARG A 63 1.72 39.77 5.67
CA ARG A 63 0.93 38.55 5.90
C ARG A 63 1.17 37.44 4.89
N LEU A 64 1.94 37.69 3.86
CA LEU A 64 2.24 36.69 2.82
C LEU A 64 3.68 36.24 2.94
N GLN A 65 3.88 34.93 3.06
CA GLN A 65 5.19 34.30 3.06
C GLN A 65 5.28 33.28 1.94
N GLY A 66 6.34 33.39 1.13
CA GLY A 66 6.77 32.33 0.25
C GLY A 66 7.77 31.43 0.98
N PHE A 67 7.70 30.14 0.72
CA PHE A 67 8.68 29.20 1.24
C PHE A 67 9.09 28.22 0.16
N TYR A 68 10.32 27.73 0.25
CA TYR A 68 10.87 26.72 -0.65
C TYR A 68 11.94 25.95 0.09
N GLY A 69 12.20 24.73 -0.38
CA GLY A 69 13.20 23.90 0.28
C GLY A 69 13.41 22.57 -0.37
N VAL A 70 14.18 21.75 0.34
CA VAL A 70 14.48 20.38 -0.04
C VAL A 70 14.17 19.46 1.12
N GLU A 71 13.76 18.24 0.79
CA GLU A 71 13.49 17.21 1.79
C GLU A 71 14.08 15.86 1.35
N ALA A 72 14.47 15.05 2.31
CA ALA A 72 14.87 13.67 2.10
C ALA A 72 14.04 12.78 3.01
N GLY A 73 13.71 11.58 2.54
CA GLY A 73 12.86 10.66 3.27
C GLY A 73 13.22 9.21 3.06
N ILE A 74 12.80 8.42 4.02
CA ILE A 74 12.86 6.96 3.99
C ILE A 74 11.47 6.41 4.25
N GLY A 75 11.15 5.27 3.64
CA GLY A 75 9.89 4.58 3.83
C GLY A 75 10.09 3.09 3.95
N ILE A 76 9.19 2.45 4.65
CA ILE A 76 9.02 1.01 4.69
C ILE A 76 7.57 0.67 4.36
N ASN A 77 7.37 -0.40 3.60
CA ASN A 77 6.04 -0.89 3.28
C ASN A 77 5.99 -2.41 3.29
N LYS A 78 4.79 -2.94 3.51
CA LYS A 78 4.50 -4.36 3.45
C LYS A 78 3.05 -4.57 3.03
N SER A 79 2.81 -5.58 2.18
CA SER A 79 1.46 -5.97 1.78
C SER A 79 1.30 -7.47 1.88
N ASP A 80 0.29 -7.92 2.62
CA ASP A 80 -0.04 -9.32 2.79
C ASP A 80 -1.46 -9.58 2.23
N GLU A 81 -1.67 -10.74 1.62
CA GLU A 81 -2.98 -11.20 1.12
C GLU A 81 -3.33 -12.52 1.78
N LEU A 82 -4.53 -12.61 2.34
CA LEU A 82 -5.09 -13.84 2.91
C LEU A 82 -6.34 -14.25 2.15
N TYR A 83 -6.42 -15.51 1.78
CA TYR A 83 -7.54 -16.11 1.08
C TYR A 83 -8.25 -17.13 1.97
N LYS A 84 -9.56 -17.07 2.02
CA LYS A 84 -10.42 -18.06 2.68
C LYS A 84 -11.48 -18.50 1.70
N TYR A 85 -11.62 -19.80 1.52
CA TYR A 85 -12.53 -20.41 0.57
C TYR A 85 -13.66 -21.12 1.27
N GLY A 86 -14.89 -20.96 0.77
CA GLY A 86 -16.07 -21.61 1.30
C GLY A 86 -16.10 -23.10 0.98
N ASN A 87 -15.72 -23.47 -0.25
CA ASN A 87 -15.58 -24.89 -0.63
C ASN A 87 -14.27 -25.47 -0.10
N VAL A 88 -14.35 -26.63 0.53
CA VAL A 88 -13.17 -27.31 1.07
C VAL A 88 -12.50 -28.15 -0.02
N MET A 89 -11.17 -28.04 -0.14
CA MET A 89 -10.39 -28.94 -0.99
C MET A 89 -10.20 -30.28 -0.26
N THR A 90 -10.55 -31.37 -0.88
CA THR A 90 -10.41 -32.73 -0.38
C THR A 90 -9.90 -33.63 -1.48
N VAL A 91 -9.50 -34.87 -1.15
CA VAL A 91 -9.09 -35.85 -2.15
C VAL A 91 -10.24 -36.17 -3.13
N ALA A 92 -11.49 -36.17 -2.63
CA ALA A 92 -12.67 -36.40 -3.47
C ALA A 92 -13.07 -35.18 -4.28
N ASN A 93 -12.71 -33.96 -3.82
CA ASN A 93 -12.93 -32.69 -4.50
C ASN A 93 -11.59 -31.95 -4.62
N ALA A 94 -10.75 -32.40 -5.57
CA ALA A 94 -9.40 -31.87 -5.78
C ALA A 94 -9.38 -30.54 -6.54
N THR A 95 -10.50 -30.16 -7.16
CA THR A 95 -10.68 -28.92 -7.94
C THR A 95 -11.95 -28.19 -7.52
N PRO A 96 -12.03 -27.73 -6.24
CA PRO A 96 -13.25 -27.11 -5.74
C PRO A 96 -13.56 -25.80 -6.44
N SER A 97 -14.85 -25.52 -6.61
CA SER A 97 -15.34 -24.24 -7.13
C SER A 97 -14.82 -23.10 -6.25
N THR A 98 -14.13 -22.16 -6.86
CA THR A 98 -13.36 -21.11 -6.19
C THR A 98 -13.46 -19.80 -6.97
N TRP A 99 -13.55 -18.67 -6.29
CA TRP A 99 -13.47 -17.37 -6.94
C TRP A 99 -12.01 -16.96 -7.15
N ASP A 100 -11.63 -16.69 -8.40
CA ASP A 100 -10.36 -16.09 -8.72
C ASP A 100 -10.45 -14.56 -8.67
N PHE A 101 -9.87 -13.97 -7.65
CA PHE A 101 -9.85 -12.52 -7.43
C PHE A 101 -8.96 -11.75 -8.43
N THR A 102 -8.21 -12.45 -9.28
CA THR A 102 -7.37 -11.82 -10.31
C THR A 102 -8.12 -11.70 -11.62
N THR A 103 -8.77 -12.79 -12.05
CA THR A 103 -9.57 -12.82 -13.29
C THR A 103 -11.01 -12.38 -13.07
N ASN A 104 -11.43 -12.25 -11.81
CA ASN A 104 -12.78 -11.89 -11.38
C ASN A 104 -13.85 -12.86 -11.90
N ALA A 105 -13.56 -14.15 -11.79
CA ALA A 105 -14.44 -15.23 -12.28
C ALA A 105 -14.37 -16.45 -11.35
N ALA A 106 -15.46 -17.25 -11.36
CA ALA A 106 -15.48 -18.56 -10.74
C ALA A 106 -14.63 -19.55 -11.57
N THR A 107 -13.79 -20.32 -10.90
CA THR A 107 -12.89 -21.33 -11.52
C THR A 107 -12.83 -22.59 -10.66
N ASN A 108 -12.27 -23.66 -11.23
CA ASN A 108 -12.05 -24.94 -10.53
C ASN A 108 -10.56 -25.31 -10.58
N PRO A 109 -9.70 -24.60 -9.83
CA PRO A 109 -8.26 -24.80 -9.93
C PRO A 109 -7.79 -26.06 -9.17
N ALA A 110 -6.82 -26.78 -9.73
CA ALA A 110 -6.14 -27.90 -9.06
C ALA A 110 -5.21 -27.43 -7.92
N SER A 111 -4.86 -26.15 -7.90
CA SER A 111 -4.06 -25.53 -6.85
C SER A 111 -4.61 -24.14 -6.55
N ARG A 112 -4.75 -23.79 -5.27
CA ARG A 112 -5.25 -22.48 -4.87
C ARG A 112 -4.39 -21.83 -3.80
N THR A 113 -4.21 -20.52 -3.92
CA THR A 113 -3.43 -19.72 -2.99
C THR A 113 -4.20 -19.55 -1.68
N LEU A 114 -3.54 -19.80 -0.56
CA LEU A 114 -4.08 -19.54 0.77
C LEU A 114 -3.60 -18.20 1.34
N GLU A 115 -2.35 -17.87 1.05
CA GLU A 115 -1.71 -16.68 1.60
C GLU A 115 -0.60 -16.20 0.67
N LYS A 116 -0.48 -14.87 0.53
CA LYS A 116 0.71 -14.23 -0.02
C LYS A 116 1.24 -13.26 1.03
N ARG A 117 2.43 -13.51 1.54
CA ARG A 117 3.13 -12.62 2.45
C ARG A 117 4.14 -11.80 1.67
N GLY A 118 3.94 -10.50 1.61
CA GLY A 118 4.92 -9.58 1.06
C GLY A 118 6.16 -9.49 1.93
N GLY A 119 7.33 -9.31 1.32
CA GLY A 119 8.51 -8.90 2.06
C GLY A 119 8.43 -7.43 2.48
N PHE A 120 9.40 -6.97 3.27
CA PHE A 120 9.55 -5.57 3.58
C PHE A 120 10.13 -4.81 2.38
N GLY A 121 9.37 -3.86 1.86
CA GLY A 121 9.82 -2.90 0.87
C GLY A 121 10.45 -1.70 1.56
N TYR A 122 11.53 -1.16 0.95
CA TYR A 122 12.21 0.05 1.40
C TYR A 122 12.15 1.09 0.28
N GLU A 123 11.88 2.32 0.64
CA GLU A 123 11.91 3.47 -0.26
C GLU A 123 12.84 4.53 0.32
N VAL A 124 13.67 5.13 -0.52
CA VAL A 124 14.46 6.31 -0.18
C VAL A 124 14.22 7.37 -1.24
N GLY A 125 14.11 8.62 -0.84
CA GLY A 125 13.80 9.69 -1.78
C GLY A 125 14.31 11.04 -1.34
N VAL A 126 14.45 11.93 -2.33
CA VAL A 126 14.74 13.34 -2.13
C VAL A 126 13.77 14.16 -2.97
N GLY A 127 13.42 15.34 -2.48
CA GLY A 127 12.48 16.20 -3.16
C GLY A 127 12.76 17.67 -2.94
N GLY A 128 12.19 18.49 -3.81
CA GLY A 128 12.12 19.94 -3.66
C GLY A 128 10.68 20.40 -3.59
N PHE A 129 10.43 21.46 -2.87
CA PHE A 129 9.10 22.03 -2.73
C PHE A 129 9.15 23.56 -2.77
N VAL A 130 8.03 24.16 -3.17
CA VAL A 130 7.78 25.59 -3.12
C VAL A 130 6.33 25.82 -2.72
N GLY A 131 6.09 26.84 -1.90
CA GLY A 131 4.75 27.15 -1.45
C GLY A 131 4.57 28.60 -1.06
N LEU A 132 3.32 28.91 -0.77
CA LEU A 132 2.86 30.22 -0.29
C LEU A 132 2.00 30.01 0.95
N GLU A 133 2.14 30.91 1.92
CA GLU A 133 1.42 30.91 3.17
C GLU A 133 0.88 32.31 3.45
N TYR A 134 -0.40 32.42 3.78
CA TYR A 134 -1.06 33.68 4.12
C TYR A 134 -1.54 33.66 5.57
N PHE A 135 -1.05 34.59 6.38
CA PHE A 135 -1.44 34.78 7.77
C PHE A 135 -2.71 35.64 7.86
N PHE A 136 -3.83 35.02 8.09
CA PHE A 136 -5.10 35.73 8.29
C PHE A 136 -5.30 36.18 9.75
N ALA A 137 -4.59 35.53 10.70
CA ALA A 137 -4.53 35.89 12.10
C ALA A 137 -3.08 35.79 12.62
N PRO A 138 -2.73 36.39 13.76
CA PRO A 138 -1.34 36.43 14.26
C PRO A 138 -0.67 35.04 14.41
N LYS A 139 -1.45 34.01 14.67
CA LYS A 139 -0.97 32.63 14.88
C LYS A 139 -1.64 31.61 13.95
N MET A 140 -2.34 32.07 12.93
CA MET A 140 -3.06 31.18 12.02
C MET A 140 -2.78 31.56 10.58
N SER A 141 -2.47 30.55 9.79
CA SER A 141 -2.19 30.72 8.36
C SER A 141 -2.87 29.65 7.53
N ILE A 142 -3.09 29.97 6.29
CA ILE A 142 -3.52 29.05 5.24
C ILE A 142 -2.50 29.11 4.11
N GLY A 143 -2.17 27.98 3.52
CA GLY A 143 -1.17 27.93 2.47
C GLY A 143 -1.34 26.78 1.51
N GLY A 144 -0.52 26.77 0.49
CA GLY A 144 -0.42 25.71 -0.49
C GLY A 144 1.03 25.44 -0.87
N GLU A 145 1.31 24.20 -1.23
CA GLU A 145 2.64 23.72 -1.57
C GLU A 145 2.59 22.86 -2.83
N LEU A 146 3.58 23.03 -3.68
CA LEU A 146 3.87 22.19 -4.83
C LEU A 146 5.23 21.55 -4.62
N GLY A 147 5.38 20.28 -5.01
CA GLY A 147 6.63 19.57 -4.85
C GLY A 147 6.96 18.64 -6.01
N VAL A 148 8.23 18.34 -6.14
CA VAL A 148 8.76 17.31 -7.03
C VAL A 148 9.66 16.39 -6.23
N SER A 149 9.61 15.09 -6.49
CA SER A 149 10.44 14.12 -5.78
C SER A 149 10.97 13.04 -6.71
N ILE A 150 12.13 12.52 -6.35
CA ILE A 150 12.75 11.36 -6.96
C ILE A 150 12.91 10.33 -5.86
N SER A 151 12.44 9.12 -6.07
CA SER A 151 12.59 8.03 -5.12
C SER A 151 13.03 6.74 -5.79
N GLY A 152 13.82 5.97 -5.07
CA GLY A 152 14.18 4.61 -5.38
C GLY A 152 13.53 3.65 -4.36
N ALA A 153 12.97 2.56 -4.86
CA ALA A 153 12.36 1.53 -4.04
C ALA A 153 12.84 0.15 -4.46
N ASN A 154 13.01 -0.76 -3.50
CA ASN A 154 13.24 -2.16 -3.79
C ASN A 154 11.93 -2.92 -3.94
N ASN A 155 11.95 -4.01 -4.71
CA ASN A 155 10.87 -4.98 -4.76
C ASN A 155 11.22 -6.16 -3.85
N PRO A 156 10.55 -6.28 -2.70
CA PRO A 156 10.88 -7.34 -1.75
C PRO A 156 10.44 -8.71 -2.26
N ILE A 157 11.21 -9.75 -1.91
CA ILE A 157 10.80 -11.13 -2.11
C ILE A 157 9.76 -11.48 -1.06
N GLY A 158 8.61 -11.93 -1.53
CA GLY A 158 7.53 -12.45 -0.70
C GLY A 158 7.52 -13.97 -0.64
N LYS A 159 6.50 -14.52 0.03
CA LYS A 159 6.20 -15.94 0.10
C LYS A 159 4.74 -16.14 -0.26
N GLN A 160 4.47 -17.22 -0.98
CA GLN A 160 3.13 -17.66 -1.32
C GLN A 160 2.90 -19.07 -0.77
N LYS A 161 1.86 -19.20 0.03
CA LYS A 161 1.36 -20.48 0.52
C LYS A 161 0.17 -20.91 -0.33
N TYR A 162 0.18 -22.12 -0.83
CA TYR A 162 -0.89 -22.67 -1.65
C TYR A 162 -1.16 -24.12 -1.26
N GLN A 163 -2.36 -24.60 -1.58
CA GLN A 163 -2.77 -25.98 -1.35
C GLN A 163 -3.15 -26.66 -2.66
N LEU A 164 -2.90 -27.97 -2.71
CA LEU A 164 -3.28 -28.86 -3.80
C LEU A 164 -3.43 -30.30 -3.27
N VAL A 165 -4.04 -31.16 -4.08
CA VAL A 165 -4.10 -32.60 -3.79
C VAL A 165 -2.91 -33.28 -4.47
N GLU A 166 -2.06 -33.92 -3.67
CA GLU A 166 -0.87 -34.63 -4.14
C GLU A 166 -0.66 -35.90 -3.33
N GLY A 167 -0.43 -37.04 -4.05
CA GLY A 167 -0.20 -38.34 -3.41
C GLY A 167 -1.38 -38.83 -2.56
N GLY A 168 -2.62 -38.47 -2.95
CA GLY A 168 -3.83 -38.89 -2.23
C GLY A 168 -4.10 -38.14 -0.94
N ALA A 169 -3.49 -36.98 -0.74
CA ALA A 169 -3.72 -36.10 0.39
C ALA A 169 -3.72 -34.63 -0.01
N VAL A 170 -4.43 -33.78 0.75
CA VAL A 170 -4.32 -32.32 0.60
C VAL A 170 -3.01 -31.89 1.26
N LYS A 171 -2.14 -31.25 0.47
CA LYS A 171 -0.87 -30.73 0.95
C LYS A 171 -0.79 -29.22 0.75
N GLU A 172 -0.06 -28.59 1.66
CA GLU A 172 0.26 -27.16 1.58
C GLU A 172 1.74 -26.99 1.24
N HIS A 173 2.01 -26.09 0.31
CA HIS A 173 3.36 -25.76 -0.11
C HIS A 173 3.61 -24.27 0.06
N GLU A 174 4.85 -23.89 0.31
CA GLU A 174 5.27 -22.49 0.38
C GLU A 174 6.38 -22.24 -0.64
N ASN A 175 6.16 -21.27 -1.52
CA ASN A 175 7.13 -20.82 -2.51
C ASN A 175 7.54 -19.38 -2.24
N ARG A 176 8.79 -19.03 -2.60
CA ARG A 176 9.21 -17.63 -2.68
C ARG A 176 8.64 -17.02 -3.97
N VAL A 177 8.07 -15.81 -3.84
CA VAL A 177 7.46 -15.07 -4.95
C VAL A 177 8.09 -13.69 -5.02
N GLY A 178 8.42 -13.26 -6.24
CA GLY A 178 9.11 -12.01 -6.50
C GLY A 178 10.49 -12.24 -7.11
N GLN A 179 11.03 -11.20 -7.70
CA GLN A 179 12.37 -11.23 -8.28
C GLN A 179 13.36 -10.57 -7.34
N ALA A 180 14.41 -11.28 -6.96
CA ALA A 180 15.50 -10.70 -6.17
C ALA A 180 16.24 -9.64 -7.00
N GLY A 181 16.56 -8.51 -6.37
CA GLY A 181 17.41 -7.49 -6.97
C GLY A 181 16.71 -6.47 -7.88
N ASN A 182 15.40 -6.51 -8.00
CA ASN A 182 14.67 -5.46 -8.71
C ASN A 182 14.60 -4.20 -7.85
N ALA A 183 15.20 -3.13 -8.33
CA ALA A 183 15.02 -1.78 -7.81
C ALA A 183 14.22 -0.96 -8.83
N ASN A 184 13.25 -0.22 -8.34
CA ASN A 184 12.47 0.70 -9.15
C ASN A 184 12.89 2.13 -8.84
N PHE A 185 13.03 2.92 -9.90
CA PHE A 185 13.28 4.34 -9.79
C PHE A 185 12.02 5.10 -10.24
N HIS A 186 11.53 5.98 -9.39
CA HIS A 186 10.34 6.77 -9.63
C HIS A 186 10.65 8.26 -9.58
N PHE A 187 10.28 8.96 -10.64
CA PHE A 187 10.16 10.41 -10.62
C PHE A 187 8.69 10.76 -10.43
N LYS A 188 8.38 11.44 -9.34
CA LYS A 188 7.02 11.88 -9.02
C LYS A 188 6.98 13.40 -8.96
N THR A 189 6.07 14.00 -9.70
CA THR A 189 5.67 15.38 -9.52
C THR A 189 4.44 15.41 -8.62
N ASN A 190 4.52 16.04 -7.48
CA ASN A 190 3.35 16.32 -6.66
C ASN A 190 2.72 17.64 -7.13
N VAL A 191 2.04 17.58 -8.29
CA VAL A 191 1.36 18.73 -8.91
C VAL A 191 -0.01 18.98 -8.24
N GLY A 192 -0.50 18.07 -7.45
CA GLY A 192 -1.65 18.29 -6.57
C GLY A 192 -1.20 19.12 -5.37
N GLY A 193 -1.42 20.44 -5.40
CA GLY A 193 -1.09 21.31 -4.27
C GLY A 193 -1.74 20.81 -2.99
N SER A 194 -0.96 20.67 -1.93
CA SER A 194 -1.50 20.47 -0.61
C SER A 194 -2.00 21.81 -0.07
N LEU A 195 -3.28 21.87 0.29
CA LEU A 195 -3.83 22.98 1.07
C LEU A 195 -3.65 22.63 2.54
N PHE A 196 -3.12 23.55 3.34
CA PHE A 196 -2.92 23.32 4.77
C PHE A 196 -3.39 24.51 5.60
N LEU A 197 -3.78 24.22 6.82
CA LEU A 197 -4.06 25.20 7.87
C LEU A 197 -3.01 24.98 8.97
N MET A 198 -2.27 26.02 9.33
CA MET A 198 -1.26 25.95 10.37
C MET A 198 -1.60 26.80 11.57
N PHE A 199 -1.23 26.30 12.74
CA PHE A 199 -1.25 27.03 14.00
C PHE A 199 0.19 27.22 14.48
N HIS A 200 0.57 28.47 14.75
CA HIS A 200 1.90 28.83 15.24
C HIS A 200 1.85 29.11 16.74
N PHE A 201 2.73 28.49 17.50
CA PHE A 201 2.80 28.60 18.96
C PHE A 201 3.95 29.48 19.42
#